data_0d67894b3d8f3446626c172af2712976
#
_entry.id   0d67894b3d8f3446626c172af2712976
#
_cell.length_a   1.000
_cell.length_b   1.000
_cell.length_c   1.000
_cell.angle_alpha   90.00
_cell.angle_beta   90.00
_cell.angle_gamma   90.00
#
_symmetry.space_group_name_H-M   'P 1'
#
loop_
_entity.id
_entity.type
_entity.pdbx_description
1 polymer ?
#
loop_
_entity_poly.entity_id
_entity_poly.type
_entity_poly.pdbx_seq_one_letter_code
_entity_poly.pdbx_strand_id
1 'polypeptide(L)'
;ESWYSWHSREDYSNNIVSICNAFCGVRSEALISGAAIDKTQVAAQSLYAVLVSNGQQELADNTLSAIKNAYDKILAIPQPFRNHINSEQSLAAQEACSELSVLLKDKVKPACDALPETVLSPVVKNYVDVVVLPTYSDLKDRVATLYDKVNTLAANPINQAFKDACDAWISAREPWEKSEAFLFGPVADQGLDPNMDSWPLDQAAIVNILNSGDYSQMEWSGDYSE
;
A
#
# COMPACT_ATOMS: atom_id res chain seq x y z
N GLU A 1 -3.79 5.79 -10.45
CA GLU A 1 -2.56 5.96 -9.68
C GLU A 1 -1.33 5.99 -10.57
N SER A 2 -0.64 4.95 -10.82
CA SER A 2 0.61 4.94 -11.61
C SER A 2 0.40 5.26 -13.10
N TRP A 3 -0.21 6.39 -13.41
CA TRP A 3 -0.60 6.77 -14.77
C TRP A 3 0.58 6.78 -15.75
N TYR A 4 1.75 7.25 -15.30
CA TYR A 4 2.93 7.34 -16.15
C TYR A 4 3.82 6.09 -16.14
N SER A 5 3.88 5.39 -15.01
CA SER A 5 4.69 4.17 -14.87
C SER A 5 4.01 2.92 -15.42
N TRP A 6 2.67 2.93 -15.52
CA TRP A 6 1.84 1.81 -15.95
C TRP A 6 1.84 0.62 -14.99
N HIS A 7 2.19 0.84 -13.72
CA HIS A 7 2.29 -0.18 -12.67
C HIS A 7 1.08 -0.22 -11.72
N SER A 8 -0.05 0.40 -12.09
CA SER A 8 -1.23 0.49 -11.20
C SER A 8 -1.74 -0.85 -10.69
N ARG A 9 -1.58 -1.92 -11.46
CA ARG A 9 -1.99 -3.27 -10.99
C ARG A 9 -1.13 -3.71 -9.80
N GLU A 10 0.16 -3.49 -9.85
CA GLU A 10 1.12 -3.78 -8.79
C GLU A 10 0.85 -2.90 -7.57
N ASP A 11 0.58 -1.62 -7.78
CA ASP A 11 0.26 -0.67 -6.71
C ASP A 11 -1.02 -1.10 -5.98
N TYR A 12 -2.11 -1.31 -6.69
CA TYR A 12 -3.36 -1.79 -6.07
C TYR A 12 -3.22 -3.14 -5.38
N SER A 13 -2.42 -4.07 -5.92
CA SER A 13 -2.18 -5.34 -5.23
C SER A 13 -1.40 -5.15 -3.93
N ASN A 14 -0.45 -4.21 -3.89
CA ASN A 14 0.29 -3.84 -2.68
C ASN A 14 -0.62 -3.17 -1.63
N ASN A 15 -1.62 -2.38 -2.05
CA ASN A 15 -2.63 -1.82 -1.14
C ASN A 15 -3.42 -2.93 -0.45
N ILE A 16 -3.79 -3.99 -1.17
CA ILE A 16 -4.43 -5.16 -0.55
C ILE A 16 -3.47 -5.93 0.37
N VAL A 17 -2.19 -6.05 0.00
CA VAL A 17 -1.16 -6.61 0.90
C VAL A 17 -1.05 -5.79 2.18
N SER A 18 -1.17 -4.47 2.12
CA SER A 18 -1.21 -3.59 3.30
C SER A 18 -2.35 -3.98 4.25
N ILE A 19 -3.57 -4.18 3.72
CA ILE A 19 -4.72 -4.65 4.51
C ILE A 19 -4.46 -6.04 5.11
N CYS A 20 -3.89 -6.95 4.31
CA CYS A 20 -3.51 -8.29 4.79
C CYS A 20 -2.52 -8.20 5.96
N ASN A 21 -1.47 -7.39 5.81
CA ASN A 21 -0.45 -7.21 6.83
C ASN A 21 -1.04 -6.65 8.13
N ALA A 22 -1.94 -5.67 8.03
CA ALA A 22 -2.64 -5.11 9.18
C ALA A 22 -3.54 -6.15 9.88
N PHE A 23 -4.29 -6.93 9.12
CA PHE A 23 -5.21 -7.93 9.65
C PHE A 23 -4.50 -9.14 10.25
N CYS A 24 -3.40 -9.59 9.62
CA CYS A 24 -2.64 -10.77 10.01
C CYS A 24 -1.45 -10.48 10.94
N GLY A 25 -1.12 -9.20 11.16
CA GLY A 25 -0.05 -8.75 12.06
C GLY A 25 1.37 -9.12 11.61
N VAL A 26 1.58 -9.28 10.31
CA VAL A 26 2.88 -9.66 9.70
C VAL A 26 3.12 -8.88 8.40
N ARG A 27 4.38 -8.78 7.98
CA ARG A 27 4.77 -8.30 6.64
C ARG A 27 5.06 -9.51 5.75
N SER A 28 4.02 -10.13 5.20
CA SER A 28 4.18 -11.30 4.35
C SER A 28 3.17 -11.36 3.22
N GLU A 29 3.60 -10.99 2.02
CA GLU A 29 2.82 -11.21 0.81
C GLU A 29 2.62 -12.71 0.52
N ALA A 30 3.57 -13.55 0.90
CA ALA A 30 3.48 -15.01 0.73
C ALA A 30 2.23 -15.61 1.38
N LEU A 31 1.65 -14.94 2.39
CA LEU A 31 0.41 -15.35 3.04
C LEU A 31 -0.76 -15.47 2.05
N ILE A 32 -0.85 -14.57 1.06
CA ILE A 32 -1.96 -14.50 0.10
C ILE A 32 -1.54 -14.68 -1.36
N SER A 33 -0.26 -14.62 -1.71
CA SER A 33 0.21 -14.68 -3.11
C SER A 33 0.19 -16.10 -3.71
N GLY A 34 0.14 -17.13 -2.87
CA GLY A 34 0.04 -18.52 -3.32
C GLY A 34 -1.37 -18.91 -3.82
N ALA A 35 -1.50 -20.12 -4.37
CA ALA A 35 -2.80 -20.66 -4.77
C ALA A 35 -3.78 -20.81 -3.59
N ALA A 36 -3.26 -21.03 -2.38
CA ALA A 36 -4.02 -21.08 -1.14
C ALA A 36 -3.43 -20.10 -0.12
N ILE A 37 -4.27 -19.71 0.85
CA ILE A 37 -3.86 -18.85 1.97
C ILE A 37 -2.95 -19.66 2.91
N ASP A 38 -1.76 -19.13 3.20
CA ASP A 38 -0.84 -19.72 4.16
C ASP A 38 -1.07 -19.15 5.57
N LYS A 39 -2.05 -19.71 6.28
CA LYS A 39 -2.39 -19.30 7.64
C LYS A 39 -1.27 -19.53 8.67
N THR A 40 -0.21 -20.30 8.33
CA THR A 40 0.92 -20.51 9.25
C THR A 40 1.73 -19.24 9.47
N GLN A 41 1.58 -18.25 8.59
CA GLN A 41 2.26 -16.96 8.66
C GLN A 41 1.53 -15.94 9.54
N VAL A 42 0.30 -16.21 9.97
CA VAL A 42 -0.48 -15.26 10.78
C VAL A 42 0.12 -15.13 12.18
N ALA A 43 0.34 -13.88 12.63
CA ALA A 43 0.87 -13.64 13.96
C ALA A 43 -0.14 -13.97 15.06
N ALA A 44 0.34 -14.47 16.19
CA ALA A 44 -0.49 -14.73 17.35
C ALA A 44 -1.13 -13.44 17.92
N GLN A 45 -0.46 -12.30 17.79
CA GLN A 45 -0.96 -10.97 18.14
C GLN A 45 -1.47 -10.24 16.89
N SER A 46 -2.55 -10.74 16.29
CA SER A 46 -3.18 -10.16 15.10
C SER A 46 -4.70 -10.03 15.28
N LEU A 47 -5.33 -9.21 14.47
CA LEU A 47 -6.80 -9.12 14.45
C LEU A 47 -7.43 -10.48 14.10
N TYR A 48 -6.85 -11.19 13.12
CA TYR A 48 -7.28 -12.55 12.79
C TYR A 48 -7.28 -13.46 14.04
N ALA A 49 -6.14 -13.56 14.73
CA ALA A 49 -5.99 -14.47 15.88
C ALA A 49 -6.90 -14.07 17.04
N VAL A 50 -7.11 -12.78 17.27
CA VAL A 50 -8.01 -12.27 18.30
C VAL A 50 -9.48 -12.61 17.98
N LEU A 51 -9.92 -12.43 16.74
CA LEU A 51 -11.28 -12.85 16.33
C LEU A 51 -11.48 -14.35 16.54
N VAL A 52 -10.51 -15.16 16.14
CA VAL A 52 -10.53 -16.62 16.34
C VAL A 52 -10.67 -16.98 17.82
N SER A 53 -9.84 -16.41 18.68
CA SER A 53 -9.82 -16.70 20.11
C SER A 53 -11.09 -16.23 20.85
N ASN A 54 -11.83 -15.28 20.25
CA ASN A 54 -13.11 -14.79 20.77
C ASN A 54 -14.34 -15.47 20.09
N GLY A 55 -14.14 -16.63 19.47
CA GLY A 55 -15.23 -17.45 18.92
C GLY A 55 -15.75 -16.98 17.56
N GLN A 56 -15.03 -16.07 16.88
CA GLN A 56 -15.42 -15.50 15.58
C GLN A 56 -14.55 -16.06 14.43
N GLN A 57 -14.26 -17.36 14.46
CA GLN A 57 -13.45 -18.05 13.46
C GLN A 57 -13.98 -17.84 12.05
N GLU A 58 -15.29 -17.96 11.86
CA GLU A 58 -15.91 -17.78 10.54
C GLU A 58 -15.70 -16.36 10.00
N LEU A 59 -15.85 -15.34 10.82
CA LEU A 59 -15.61 -13.95 10.43
C LEU A 59 -14.13 -13.74 10.06
N ALA A 60 -13.20 -14.28 10.85
CA ALA A 60 -11.77 -14.18 10.58
C ALA A 60 -11.41 -14.84 9.25
N ASP A 61 -11.92 -16.04 9.00
CA ASP A 61 -11.66 -16.80 7.77
C ASP A 61 -12.30 -16.14 6.54
N ASN A 62 -13.53 -15.65 6.65
CA ASN A 62 -14.21 -14.94 5.58
C ASN A 62 -13.48 -13.64 5.22
N THR A 63 -12.99 -12.91 6.23
CA THR A 63 -12.22 -11.67 6.00
C THR A 63 -10.92 -11.97 5.27
N LEU A 64 -10.17 -12.97 5.71
CA LEU A 64 -8.91 -13.34 5.06
C LEU A 64 -9.13 -13.86 3.63
N SER A 65 -10.23 -14.59 3.41
CA SER A 65 -10.64 -15.05 2.08
C SER A 65 -11.04 -13.88 1.15
N ALA A 66 -11.74 -12.86 1.68
CA ALA A 66 -12.10 -11.66 0.94
C ALA A 66 -10.87 -10.83 0.57
N ILE A 67 -9.89 -10.70 1.47
CA ILE A 67 -8.60 -10.05 1.19
C ILE A 67 -7.90 -10.77 0.03
N LYS A 68 -7.78 -12.11 0.10
CA LYS A 68 -7.18 -12.87 -0.99
C LYS A 68 -7.95 -12.74 -2.30
N ASN A 69 -9.27 -12.76 -2.26
CA ASN A 69 -10.09 -12.60 -3.47
C ASN A 69 -9.85 -11.23 -4.13
N ALA A 70 -9.81 -10.15 -3.36
CA ALA A 70 -9.50 -8.82 -3.88
C ALA A 70 -8.10 -8.78 -4.52
N TYR A 71 -7.09 -9.33 -3.86
CA TYR A 71 -5.73 -9.47 -4.39
C TYR A 71 -5.69 -10.23 -5.71
N ASP A 72 -6.29 -11.42 -5.77
CA ASP A 72 -6.31 -12.27 -6.96
C ASP A 72 -7.05 -11.59 -8.13
N LYS A 73 -8.16 -10.90 -7.86
CA LYS A 73 -8.93 -10.17 -8.88
C LYS A 73 -8.14 -9.00 -9.46
N ILE A 74 -7.40 -8.26 -8.64
CA ILE A 74 -6.52 -7.18 -9.12
C ILE A 74 -5.43 -7.76 -10.01
N LEU A 75 -4.77 -8.84 -9.59
CA LEU A 75 -3.72 -9.48 -10.39
C LEU A 75 -4.24 -10.10 -11.70
N ALA A 76 -5.52 -10.43 -11.80
CA ALA A 76 -6.14 -10.92 -13.02
C ALA A 76 -6.39 -9.83 -14.06
N ILE A 77 -6.27 -8.54 -13.71
CA ILE A 77 -6.45 -7.44 -14.66
C ILE A 77 -5.32 -7.47 -15.71
N PRO A 78 -5.64 -7.46 -17.01
CA PRO A 78 -4.61 -7.42 -18.04
C PRO A 78 -3.77 -6.15 -17.98
N GLN A 79 -2.49 -6.26 -18.35
CA GLN A 79 -1.59 -5.10 -18.43
C GLN A 79 -1.53 -4.52 -19.85
N PRO A 80 -1.29 -3.21 -19.98
CA PRO A 80 -1.26 -2.22 -18.91
C PRO A 80 -2.67 -1.89 -18.43
N PHE A 81 -2.85 -1.73 -17.12
CA PHE A 81 -4.15 -1.47 -16.47
C PHE A 81 -4.94 -0.34 -17.15
N ARG A 82 -4.28 0.77 -17.48
CA ARG A 82 -4.91 1.94 -18.11
C ARG A 82 -5.68 1.62 -19.40
N ASN A 83 -5.31 0.57 -20.12
CA ASN A 83 -6.01 0.14 -21.34
C ASN A 83 -7.19 -0.79 -21.04
N HIS A 84 -7.33 -1.24 -19.79
CA HIS A 84 -8.29 -2.25 -19.34
C HIS A 84 -9.19 -1.75 -18.20
N ILE A 85 -9.31 -0.44 -18.00
CA ILE A 85 -10.09 0.19 -16.89
C ILE A 85 -11.53 -0.32 -16.86
N ASN A 86 -12.14 -0.54 -18.04
CA ASN A 86 -13.52 -1.00 -18.18
C ASN A 86 -13.61 -2.51 -18.54
N SER A 87 -12.55 -3.28 -18.33
CA SER A 87 -12.59 -4.73 -18.59
C SER A 87 -13.43 -5.45 -17.52
N GLU A 88 -13.92 -6.64 -17.85
CA GLU A 88 -14.63 -7.50 -16.90
C GLU A 88 -13.78 -7.80 -15.66
N GLN A 89 -12.46 -7.95 -15.83
CA GLN A 89 -11.53 -8.18 -14.75
C GLN A 89 -11.41 -6.96 -13.82
N SER A 90 -11.39 -5.75 -14.38
CA SER A 90 -11.34 -4.52 -13.57
C SER A 90 -12.64 -4.32 -12.79
N LEU A 91 -13.79 -4.60 -13.39
CA LEU A 91 -15.09 -4.56 -12.71
C LEU A 91 -15.16 -5.62 -11.60
N ALA A 92 -14.69 -6.84 -11.86
CA ALA A 92 -14.64 -7.90 -10.85
C ALA A 92 -13.69 -7.57 -9.69
N ALA A 93 -12.57 -6.90 -9.96
CA ALA A 93 -11.66 -6.43 -8.91
C ALA A 93 -12.30 -5.31 -8.06
N GLN A 94 -13.00 -4.36 -8.71
CA GLN A 94 -13.73 -3.31 -8.01
C GLN A 94 -14.83 -3.88 -7.10
N GLU A 95 -15.59 -4.87 -7.58
CA GLU A 95 -16.61 -5.56 -6.79
C GLU A 95 -15.99 -6.25 -5.58
N ALA A 96 -14.92 -7.03 -5.76
CA ALA A 96 -14.23 -7.71 -4.66
C ALA A 96 -13.66 -6.73 -3.61
N CYS A 97 -13.10 -5.59 -4.03
CA CYS A 97 -12.66 -4.54 -3.12
C CYS A 97 -13.84 -3.91 -2.35
N SER A 98 -14.98 -3.70 -3.02
CA SER A 98 -16.18 -3.16 -2.39
C SER A 98 -16.75 -4.13 -1.35
N GLU A 99 -16.83 -5.42 -1.67
CA GLU A 99 -17.25 -6.47 -0.74
C GLU A 99 -16.33 -6.54 0.49
N LEU A 100 -15.01 -6.49 0.28
CA LEU A 100 -14.03 -6.43 1.36
C LEU A 100 -14.24 -5.20 2.24
N SER A 101 -14.43 -4.03 1.64
CA SER A 101 -14.68 -2.77 2.37
C SER A 101 -15.93 -2.87 3.26
N VAL A 102 -17.04 -3.39 2.72
CA VAL A 102 -18.28 -3.62 3.48
C VAL A 102 -18.05 -4.60 4.62
N LEU A 103 -17.35 -5.72 4.37
CA LEU A 103 -17.05 -6.72 5.40
C LEU A 103 -16.21 -6.14 6.54
N LEU A 104 -15.17 -5.37 6.21
CA LEU A 104 -14.31 -4.72 7.20
C LEU A 104 -15.10 -3.71 8.03
N LYS A 105 -15.90 -2.85 7.39
CA LYS A 105 -16.65 -1.78 8.04
C LYS A 105 -17.80 -2.30 8.89
N ASP A 106 -18.59 -3.22 8.33
CA ASP A 106 -19.90 -3.58 8.91
C ASP A 106 -19.85 -4.83 9.79
N LYS A 107 -18.77 -5.61 9.73
CA LYS A 107 -18.59 -6.84 10.51
C LYS A 107 -17.32 -6.83 11.36
N VAL A 108 -16.16 -6.63 10.74
CA VAL A 108 -14.88 -6.72 11.47
C VAL A 108 -14.74 -5.57 12.47
N LYS A 109 -14.99 -4.33 12.02
CA LYS A 109 -14.88 -3.17 12.92
C LYS A 109 -15.78 -3.30 14.16
N PRO A 110 -17.10 -3.57 14.07
CA PRO A 110 -17.93 -3.75 15.25
C PRO A 110 -17.49 -4.92 16.14
N ALA A 111 -16.99 -6.01 15.54
CA ALA A 111 -16.46 -7.14 16.29
C ALA A 111 -15.22 -6.77 17.11
N CYS A 112 -14.33 -5.94 16.53
CA CYS A 112 -13.16 -5.43 17.25
C CYS A 112 -13.55 -4.37 18.29
N ASP A 113 -14.47 -3.47 17.98
CA ASP A 113 -14.94 -2.43 18.91
C ASP A 113 -15.60 -3.03 20.19
N ALA A 114 -16.13 -4.24 20.10
CA ALA A 114 -16.70 -4.97 21.24
C ALA A 114 -15.65 -5.61 22.17
N LEU A 115 -14.38 -5.64 21.76
CA LEU A 115 -13.30 -6.26 22.54
C LEU A 115 -12.71 -5.27 23.54
N PRO A 116 -12.30 -5.74 24.73
CA PRO A 116 -11.64 -4.87 25.70
C PRO A 116 -10.25 -4.45 25.21
N GLU A 117 -9.83 -3.26 25.62
CA GLU A 117 -8.52 -2.70 25.30
C GLU A 117 -7.35 -3.64 25.65
N THR A 118 -7.48 -4.37 26.76
CA THR A 118 -6.45 -5.36 27.18
C THR A 118 -6.23 -6.48 26.19
N VAL A 119 -7.22 -6.80 25.34
CA VAL A 119 -7.12 -7.79 24.26
C VAL A 119 -6.51 -7.15 23.00
N LEU A 120 -6.86 -5.90 22.73
CA LEU A 120 -6.39 -5.19 21.53
C LEU A 120 -5.00 -4.58 21.68
N SER A 121 -4.57 -4.17 22.87
CA SER A 121 -3.26 -3.54 23.09
C SER A 121 -2.08 -4.37 22.60
N PRO A 122 -1.99 -5.70 22.81
CA PRO A 122 -0.93 -6.52 22.24
C PRO A 122 -0.95 -6.57 20.70
N VAL A 123 -2.15 -6.52 20.09
CA VAL A 123 -2.32 -6.49 18.64
C VAL A 123 -1.81 -5.17 18.08
N VAL A 124 -2.20 -4.04 18.69
CA VAL A 124 -1.72 -2.71 18.29
C VAL A 124 -0.21 -2.63 18.42
N LYS A 125 0.35 -3.11 19.54
CA LYS A 125 1.80 -3.14 19.71
C LYS A 125 2.50 -3.96 18.62
N ASN A 126 2.04 -5.17 18.34
CA ASN A 126 2.59 -6.01 17.29
C ASN A 126 2.45 -5.33 15.91
N TYR A 127 1.30 -4.74 15.63
CA TYR A 127 1.07 -4.02 14.37
C TYR A 127 2.08 -2.89 14.17
N VAL A 128 2.32 -2.07 15.19
CA VAL A 128 3.32 -0.99 15.12
C VAL A 128 4.72 -1.55 14.92
N ASP A 129 5.13 -2.52 15.77
CA ASP A 129 6.52 -3.01 15.79
C ASP A 129 6.87 -3.89 14.58
N VAL A 130 5.91 -4.66 14.05
CA VAL A 130 6.19 -5.66 13.01
C VAL A 130 5.72 -5.21 11.62
N VAL A 131 4.68 -4.35 11.54
CA VAL A 131 4.14 -3.91 10.25
C VAL A 131 4.52 -2.46 9.97
N VAL A 132 4.09 -1.50 10.80
CA VAL A 132 4.21 -0.06 10.50
C VAL A 132 5.68 0.38 10.44
N LEU A 133 6.41 0.26 11.54
CA LEU A 133 7.79 0.74 11.62
C LEU A 133 8.72 0.06 10.61
N PRO A 134 8.67 -1.27 10.41
CA PRO A 134 9.51 -1.90 9.39
C PRO A 134 9.12 -1.54 7.96
N THR A 135 7.84 -1.23 7.66
CA THR A 135 7.42 -0.76 6.34
C THR A 135 7.99 0.61 6.03
N TYR A 136 7.91 1.55 6.98
CA TYR A 136 8.52 2.86 6.79
C TYR A 136 10.06 2.84 6.80
N SER A 137 10.68 1.92 7.54
CA SER A 137 12.13 1.72 7.45
C SER A 137 12.55 1.24 6.05
N ASP A 138 11.82 0.28 5.48
CA ASP A 138 12.07 -0.23 4.13
C ASP A 138 11.83 0.88 3.08
N LEU A 139 10.76 1.67 3.24
CA LEU A 139 10.49 2.83 2.38
C LEU A 139 11.67 3.83 2.41
N LYS A 140 12.12 4.20 3.59
CA LYS A 140 13.26 5.11 3.77
C LYS A 140 14.51 4.63 3.03
N ASP A 141 14.86 3.35 3.17
CA ASP A 141 16.07 2.77 2.56
C ASP A 141 15.95 2.73 1.02
N ARG A 142 14.77 2.42 0.50
CA ARG A 142 14.52 2.40 -0.95
C ARG A 142 14.46 3.80 -1.54
N VAL A 143 13.90 4.78 -0.82
CA VAL A 143 13.93 6.19 -1.24
C VAL A 143 15.37 6.74 -1.24
N ALA A 144 16.20 6.38 -0.26
CA ALA A 144 17.63 6.73 -0.30
C ALA A 144 18.33 6.15 -1.54
N THR A 145 18.04 4.89 -1.88
CA THR A 145 18.55 4.26 -3.12
C THR A 145 18.04 5.01 -4.36
N LEU A 146 16.77 5.37 -4.42
CA LEU A 146 16.20 6.16 -5.51
C LEU A 146 16.92 7.51 -5.65
N TYR A 147 17.14 8.22 -4.54
CA TYR A 147 17.87 9.49 -4.54
C TYR A 147 19.27 9.36 -5.13
N ASP A 148 20.03 8.31 -4.77
CA ASP A 148 21.36 8.05 -5.31
C ASP A 148 21.31 7.76 -6.82
N LYS A 149 20.29 7.00 -7.29
CA LYS A 149 20.14 6.70 -8.73
C LYS A 149 19.74 7.93 -9.53
N VAL A 150 18.89 8.79 -9.00
CA VAL A 150 18.53 10.07 -9.64
C VAL A 150 19.75 11.00 -9.72
N ASN A 151 20.57 11.12 -8.68
CA ASN A 151 21.81 11.88 -8.72
C ASN A 151 22.82 11.31 -9.73
N THR A 152 22.91 9.99 -9.84
CA THR A 152 23.74 9.33 -10.86
C THR A 152 23.26 9.65 -12.26
N LEU A 153 21.94 9.63 -12.49
CA LEU A 153 21.32 10.01 -13.76
C LEU A 153 21.60 11.49 -14.08
N ALA A 154 21.45 12.38 -13.11
CA ALA A 154 21.73 13.82 -13.30
C ALA A 154 23.20 14.08 -13.67
N ALA A 155 24.14 13.37 -13.04
CA ALA A 155 25.57 13.49 -13.33
C ALA A 155 25.97 12.86 -14.65
N ASN A 156 25.32 11.79 -15.11
CA ASN A 156 25.62 11.05 -16.31
C ASN A 156 24.35 10.52 -16.98
N PRO A 157 23.67 11.33 -17.82
CA PRO A 157 22.37 11.03 -18.40
C PRO A 157 22.44 10.02 -19.55
N ILE A 158 22.69 8.76 -19.22
CA ILE A 158 22.70 7.63 -20.16
C ILE A 158 21.49 6.71 -19.95
N ASN A 159 21.13 5.92 -20.95
CA ASN A 159 19.99 5.02 -20.89
C ASN A 159 20.03 4.05 -19.70
N GLN A 160 21.21 3.56 -19.31
CA GLN A 160 21.34 2.67 -18.18
C GLN A 160 21.03 3.39 -16.85
N ALA A 161 21.57 4.60 -16.66
CA ALA A 161 21.29 5.40 -15.47
C ALA A 161 19.80 5.77 -15.36
N PHE A 162 19.15 6.07 -16.48
CA PHE A 162 17.71 6.31 -16.54
C PHE A 162 16.92 5.05 -16.13
N LYS A 163 17.28 3.89 -16.71
CA LYS A 163 16.65 2.62 -16.33
C LYS A 163 16.82 2.31 -14.85
N ASP A 164 18.03 2.49 -14.31
CA ASP A 164 18.33 2.26 -12.89
C ASP A 164 17.50 3.16 -11.97
N ALA A 165 17.29 4.42 -12.35
CA ALA A 165 16.43 5.35 -11.60
C ALA A 165 14.96 4.93 -11.65
N CYS A 166 14.46 4.50 -12.82
CA CYS A 166 13.10 3.96 -12.95
C CYS A 166 12.90 2.70 -12.12
N ASP A 167 13.84 1.77 -12.16
CA ASP A 167 13.76 0.52 -11.36
C ASP A 167 13.79 0.82 -9.85
N ALA A 168 14.58 1.80 -9.41
CA ALA A 168 14.65 2.25 -8.03
C ALA A 168 13.33 2.92 -7.58
N TRP A 169 12.70 3.71 -8.46
CA TRP A 169 11.41 4.32 -8.20
C TRP A 169 10.32 3.26 -8.02
N ILE A 170 10.23 2.27 -8.92
CA ILE A 170 9.29 1.14 -8.81
C ILE A 170 9.53 0.40 -7.49
N SER A 171 10.80 0.17 -7.14
CA SER A 171 11.16 -0.46 -5.86
C SER A 171 10.71 0.35 -4.65
N ALA A 172 10.82 1.68 -4.67
CA ALA A 172 10.38 2.54 -3.58
C ALA A 172 8.85 2.62 -3.46
N ARG A 173 8.12 2.48 -4.58
CA ARG A 173 6.65 2.42 -4.58
C ARG A 173 6.10 1.24 -3.77
N GLU A 174 6.75 0.09 -3.80
CA GLU A 174 6.24 -1.12 -3.13
C GLU A 174 5.96 -0.92 -1.63
N PRO A 175 6.92 -0.50 -0.76
CA PRO A 175 6.63 -0.23 0.64
C PRO A 175 5.71 0.98 0.84
N TRP A 176 5.68 1.96 -0.08
CA TRP A 176 4.74 3.07 -0.07
C TRP A 176 3.30 2.53 -0.18
N GLU A 177 2.99 1.77 -1.20
CA GLU A 177 1.68 1.16 -1.40
C GLU A 177 1.31 0.18 -0.26
N LYS A 178 2.30 -0.52 0.31
CA LYS A 178 2.10 -1.39 1.48
C LYS A 178 1.90 -0.60 2.78
N SER A 179 1.95 0.73 2.76
CA SER A 179 1.61 1.60 3.88
C SER A 179 0.17 2.15 3.82
N GLU A 180 -0.58 1.88 2.75
CA GLU A 180 -1.91 2.43 2.51
C GLU A 180 -2.92 2.17 3.64
N ALA A 181 -2.84 1.02 4.30
CA ALA A 181 -3.75 0.68 5.41
C ALA A 181 -3.47 1.47 6.71
N PHE A 182 -2.45 2.32 6.77
CA PHE A 182 -2.10 3.11 7.96
C PHE A 182 -1.77 4.58 7.67
N LEU A 183 -2.44 5.16 6.67
CA LEU A 183 -2.41 6.58 6.36
C LEU A 183 -3.28 7.39 7.34
N PHE A 184 -3.01 7.27 8.63
CA PHE A 184 -3.67 7.98 9.72
C PHE A 184 -2.65 8.48 10.75
N GLY A 185 -3.11 9.25 11.76
CA GLY A 185 -2.23 9.84 12.75
C GLY A 185 -1.22 10.80 12.12
N PRO A 186 0.08 10.74 12.44
CA PRO A 186 1.08 11.70 11.96
C PRO A 186 1.13 11.86 10.44
N VAL A 187 0.89 10.79 9.67
CA VAL A 187 0.88 10.86 8.20
C VAL A 187 -0.28 11.71 7.70
N ALA A 188 -1.48 11.51 8.26
CA ALA A 188 -2.66 12.31 7.92
C ALA A 188 -2.54 13.74 8.48
N ASP A 189 -2.12 13.88 9.74
CA ASP A 189 -2.04 15.16 10.45
C ASP A 189 -1.07 16.14 9.76
N GLN A 190 0.01 15.63 9.17
CA GLN A 190 1.01 16.40 8.45
C GLN A 190 0.77 16.43 6.93
N GLY A 191 -0.28 15.79 6.43
CA GLY A 191 -0.61 15.75 5.01
C GLY A 191 0.49 15.10 4.14
N LEU A 192 1.21 14.12 4.67
CA LEU A 192 2.37 13.54 3.97
C LEU A 192 1.97 12.81 2.70
N ASP A 193 0.87 12.06 2.73
CA ASP A 193 0.38 11.32 1.57
C ASP A 193 0.03 12.25 0.40
N PRO A 194 -0.85 13.24 0.51
CA PRO A 194 -1.17 14.12 -0.62
C PRO A 194 0.00 14.99 -1.09
N ASN A 195 1.04 15.15 -0.28
CA ASN A 195 2.25 15.87 -0.70
C ASN A 195 3.22 15.00 -1.51
N MET A 196 3.20 13.68 -1.32
CA MET A 196 4.08 12.75 -2.04
C MET A 196 3.38 12.05 -3.20
N ASP A 197 2.09 11.80 -3.11
CA ASP A 197 1.29 11.07 -4.10
C ASP A 197 -0.07 11.73 -4.32
N SER A 198 -0.05 12.98 -4.80
CA SER A 198 -1.26 13.76 -5.07
C SER A 198 -2.14 13.11 -6.13
N TRP A 199 -3.43 12.96 -5.83
CA TRP A 199 -4.44 12.51 -6.77
C TRP A 199 -5.75 13.33 -6.62
N PRO A 200 -6.36 13.80 -7.72
CA PRO A 200 -5.92 13.67 -9.12
C PRO A 200 -4.70 14.52 -9.47
N LEU A 201 -3.87 14.00 -10.38
CA LEU A 201 -2.67 14.68 -10.84
C LEU A 201 -3.01 15.86 -11.76
N ASP A 202 -2.52 17.07 -11.46
CA ASP A 202 -2.62 18.21 -12.37
C ASP A 202 -1.55 18.14 -13.47
N GLN A 203 -1.88 17.40 -14.52
CA GLN A 203 -1.00 17.23 -15.69
C GLN A 203 -0.68 18.54 -16.38
N ALA A 204 -1.63 19.48 -16.44
CA ALA A 204 -1.44 20.76 -17.12
C ALA A 204 -0.43 21.64 -16.36
N ALA A 205 -0.53 21.68 -15.02
CA ALA A 205 0.43 22.41 -14.20
C ALA A 205 1.85 21.81 -14.33
N ILE A 206 1.99 20.49 -14.30
CA ILE A 206 3.30 19.82 -14.48
C ILE A 206 3.90 20.17 -15.85
N VAL A 207 3.13 20.04 -16.94
CA VAL A 207 3.60 20.35 -18.29
C VAL A 207 3.99 21.83 -18.40
N ASN A 208 3.24 22.74 -17.81
CA ASN A 208 3.55 24.17 -17.82
C ASN A 208 4.87 24.46 -17.09
N ILE A 209 5.10 23.86 -15.91
CA ILE A 209 6.37 23.99 -15.17
C ILE A 209 7.54 23.46 -16.03
N LEU A 210 7.40 22.27 -16.60
CA LEU A 210 8.44 21.68 -17.45
C LEU A 210 8.75 22.56 -18.67
N ASN A 211 7.74 23.15 -19.30
CA ASN A 211 7.93 24.02 -20.48
C ASN A 211 8.48 25.41 -20.13
N SER A 212 8.25 25.89 -18.91
CA SER A 212 8.74 27.21 -18.47
C SER A 212 10.26 27.22 -18.27
N GLY A 213 10.86 26.08 -17.93
CA GLY A 213 12.25 25.99 -17.51
C GLY A 213 12.49 26.57 -16.10
N ASP A 214 11.47 27.09 -15.44
CA ASP A 214 11.52 27.57 -14.06
C ASP A 214 10.99 26.46 -13.13
N TYR A 215 11.88 25.80 -12.44
CA TYR A 215 11.56 24.69 -11.53
C TYR A 215 11.48 25.11 -10.06
N SER A 216 11.54 26.42 -9.76
CA SER A 216 11.47 26.92 -8.38
C SER A 216 10.18 26.53 -7.66
N GLN A 217 9.08 26.34 -8.40
CA GLN A 217 7.82 25.86 -7.84
C GLN A 217 7.82 24.37 -7.43
N MET A 218 8.85 23.62 -7.86
CA MET A 218 9.06 22.21 -7.47
C MET A 218 10.02 22.07 -6.28
N GLU A 219 10.67 23.17 -5.89
CA GLU A 219 11.50 23.22 -4.71
C GLU A 219 10.62 23.39 -3.47
N TRP A 220 10.61 22.37 -2.65
CA TRP A 220 9.87 22.44 -1.40
C TRP A 220 10.82 22.72 -0.24
N SER A 221 10.49 23.78 0.50
CA SER A 221 11.25 24.25 1.65
C SER A 221 10.58 23.91 2.99
N GLY A 222 9.61 23.00 2.98
CA GLY A 222 8.92 22.59 4.22
C GLY A 222 9.89 21.88 5.19
N ASP A 223 9.79 22.22 6.48
CA ASP A 223 10.49 21.51 7.53
C ASP A 223 9.56 20.44 8.11
N TYR A 224 9.97 19.18 8.01
CA TYR A 224 9.23 18.04 8.58
C TYR A 224 9.83 17.53 9.89
N SER A 225 10.70 18.32 10.50
CA SER A 225 11.42 17.92 11.72
C SER A 225 10.66 18.14 13.03
N GLU A 226 9.38 18.55 13.00
CA GLU A 226 8.53 18.70 14.19
C GLU A 226 7.69 17.44 14.50
#